data_42bb2aa428a16a1d22435df062f03ea0
#
_entry.id   42bb2aa428a16a1d22435df062f03ea0
#
_cell.length_a   1.000
_cell.length_b   1.000
_cell.length_c   1.000
_cell.angle_alpha   90.00
_cell.angle_beta   90.00
_cell.angle_gamma   90.00
#
_symmetry.space_group_name_H-M   'P 1'
#
loop_
_entity.id
_entity.type
_entity.pdbx_description
1 polymer ?
#
loop_
_entity_poly.entity_id
_entity_poly.type
_entity_poly.pdbx_seq_one_letter_code
_entity_poly.pdbx_strand_id
1 'polypeptide(L)'
;MMKIITYNVNGLRAAVSKGLPEWLAQENPDILCLQETKLQPDQYPGEVFEALGYKSYLYSAQKKGYSGVAILTKREPDHVEYGMGMEAYDNEGRFIRADFGDLSVVSVYHPSGTSGDERQAFKMVWLEDYQKYVMELQKSRPNLILCGDYNICHEPIDIHDPVRNATNSGFLPEEREWMTRFLSAGYVDSFRTLCPEKQEYTWWSYRFNSRAKNKGWRIDYCMVSEPVRPLLKRAYILNEAVHSDHCPMALEIL
;
A
#
# COMPACT_ATOMS: atom_id res chain seq x y z
N MET A 1 11.78 11.37 14.54
CA MET A 1 11.77 10.55 13.30
C MET A 1 10.54 9.66 13.37
N MET A 2 9.75 9.63 12.31
CA MET A 2 8.50 8.84 12.22
C MET A 2 8.74 7.66 11.28
N LYS A 3 8.37 6.45 11.72
CA LYS A 3 8.45 5.22 10.93
C LYS A 3 7.05 4.80 10.50
N ILE A 4 6.86 4.68 9.20
CA ILE A 4 5.61 4.27 8.56
C ILE A 4 5.87 2.99 7.79
N ILE A 5 5.01 1.98 7.95
CA ILE A 5 5.11 0.72 7.21
C ILE A 5 3.82 0.50 6.43
N THR A 6 3.94 0.05 5.19
CA THR A 6 2.81 -0.47 4.39
C THR A 6 2.97 -1.97 4.21
N TYR A 7 1.86 -2.72 4.36
CA TYR A 7 1.86 -4.17 4.25
C TYR A 7 0.51 -4.70 3.70
N ASN A 8 0.53 -5.26 2.52
CA ASN A 8 -0.58 -6.10 2.05
C ASN A 8 -0.49 -7.45 2.76
N VAL A 9 -1.41 -7.72 3.66
CA VAL A 9 -1.40 -8.92 4.53
C VAL A 9 -2.13 -10.11 3.95
N ASN A 10 -2.81 -9.94 2.80
CA ASN A 10 -3.57 -11.00 2.13
C ASN A 10 -4.43 -11.83 3.11
N GLY A 11 -5.18 -11.13 3.95
CA GLY A 11 -5.98 -11.66 5.04
C GLY A 11 -5.34 -11.44 6.41
N LEU A 12 -5.86 -10.45 7.16
CA LEU A 12 -5.29 -10.04 8.45
C LEU A 12 -5.33 -11.16 9.49
N ARG A 13 -6.44 -11.93 9.56
CA ARG A 13 -6.54 -13.04 10.53
C ARG A 13 -5.47 -14.11 10.27
N ALA A 14 -5.25 -14.45 9.01
CA ALA A 14 -4.20 -15.40 8.64
C ALA A 14 -2.80 -14.85 8.95
N ALA A 15 -2.56 -13.57 8.72
CA ALA A 15 -1.28 -12.93 9.05
C ALA A 15 -1.04 -12.90 10.57
N VAL A 16 -2.06 -12.63 11.38
CA VAL A 16 -1.98 -12.70 12.84
C VAL A 16 -1.61 -14.11 13.31
N SER A 17 -2.22 -15.15 12.76
CA SER A 17 -1.88 -16.53 13.11
C SER A 17 -0.47 -16.96 12.67
N LYS A 18 0.16 -16.21 11.77
CA LYS A 18 1.55 -16.43 11.32
C LYS A 18 2.59 -15.56 12.06
N GLY A 19 2.21 -14.89 13.14
CA GLY A 19 3.13 -14.13 13.97
C GLY A 19 3.24 -12.64 13.63
N LEU A 20 2.26 -12.06 12.92
CA LEU A 20 2.26 -10.61 12.62
C LEU A 20 2.37 -9.74 13.88
N PRO A 21 1.70 -10.03 15.01
CA PRO A 21 1.82 -9.20 16.22
C PRO A 21 3.23 -9.19 16.81
N GLU A 22 3.91 -10.32 16.86
CA GLU A 22 5.27 -10.44 17.36
C GLU A 22 6.26 -9.67 16.47
N TRP A 23 6.09 -9.78 15.15
CA TRP A 23 6.85 -9.00 14.18
C TRP A 23 6.58 -7.50 14.35
N LEU A 24 5.31 -7.10 14.52
CA LEU A 24 4.94 -5.71 14.72
C LEU A 24 5.54 -5.11 15.99
N ALA A 25 5.60 -5.89 17.07
CA ALA A 25 6.24 -5.49 18.31
C ALA A 25 7.75 -5.23 18.14
N GLN A 26 8.42 -6.01 17.28
CA GLN A 26 9.86 -5.83 16.98
C GLN A 26 10.11 -4.62 16.08
N GLU A 27 9.36 -4.48 14.99
CA GLU A 27 9.49 -3.37 14.05
C GLU A 27 9.05 -2.04 14.64
N ASN A 28 8.03 -2.08 15.47
CA ASN A 28 7.56 -0.97 16.28
C ASN A 28 7.33 0.36 15.51
N PRO A 29 6.65 0.35 14.34
CA PRO A 29 6.40 1.58 13.59
C PRO A 29 5.45 2.51 14.34
N ASP A 30 5.48 3.80 13.99
CA ASP A 30 4.50 4.77 14.45
C ASP A 30 3.14 4.57 13.78
N ILE A 31 3.16 4.21 12.48
CA ILE A 31 1.98 3.96 11.67
C ILE A 31 2.19 2.71 10.83
N LEU A 32 1.18 1.83 10.80
CA LEU A 32 1.10 0.66 9.93
C LEU A 32 -0.14 0.77 9.04
N CYS A 33 0.10 0.82 7.73
CA CYS A 33 -0.94 0.81 6.70
C CYS A 33 -1.12 -0.61 6.16
N LEU A 34 -2.32 -1.16 6.29
CA LEU A 34 -2.64 -2.53 5.87
C LEU A 34 -3.56 -2.53 4.64
N GLN A 35 -3.32 -3.46 3.74
CA GLN A 35 -4.16 -3.73 2.58
C GLN A 35 -4.57 -5.20 2.57
N GLU A 36 -5.67 -5.50 1.89
CA GLU A 36 -6.29 -6.82 1.86
C GLU A 36 -6.50 -7.43 3.25
N THR A 37 -7.15 -6.68 4.12
CA THR A 37 -7.50 -7.17 5.47
C THR A 37 -8.48 -8.34 5.42
N LYS A 38 -9.35 -8.39 4.39
CA LYS A 38 -10.30 -9.49 4.09
C LYS A 38 -11.17 -9.89 5.27
N LEU A 39 -11.55 -8.94 6.12
CA LEU A 39 -12.40 -9.19 7.28
C LEU A 39 -13.49 -8.13 7.42
N GLN A 40 -14.52 -8.47 8.18
CA GLN A 40 -15.55 -7.53 8.63
C GLN A 40 -15.17 -6.99 10.02
N PRO A 41 -15.73 -5.83 10.44
CA PRO A 41 -15.39 -5.23 11.73
C PRO A 41 -15.53 -6.15 12.95
N ASP A 42 -16.55 -7.02 12.94
CA ASP A 42 -16.82 -8.02 14.00
C ASP A 42 -15.78 -9.16 14.07
N GLN A 43 -14.97 -9.30 13.03
CA GLN A 43 -13.91 -10.32 12.93
C GLN A 43 -12.52 -9.76 13.27
N TYR A 44 -12.44 -8.47 13.59
CA TYR A 44 -11.17 -7.79 13.82
C TYR A 44 -10.57 -8.17 15.18
N PRO A 45 -9.31 -8.66 15.23
CA PRO A 45 -8.66 -9.02 16.48
C PRO A 45 -8.03 -7.80 17.18
N GLY A 46 -8.85 -6.80 17.53
CA GLY A 46 -8.42 -5.48 18.01
C GLY A 46 -7.56 -5.53 19.26
N GLU A 47 -7.92 -6.41 20.21
CA GLU A 47 -7.21 -6.54 21.50
C GLU A 47 -5.71 -6.82 21.34
N VAL A 48 -5.34 -7.58 20.29
CA VAL A 48 -3.93 -7.91 20.02
C VAL A 48 -3.12 -6.65 19.67
N PHE A 49 -3.69 -5.75 18.89
CA PHE A 49 -3.03 -4.51 18.46
C PHE A 49 -3.10 -3.42 19.53
N GLU A 50 -4.20 -3.35 20.27
CA GLU A 50 -4.33 -2.45 21.42
C GLU A 50 -3.29 -2.77 22.51
N ALA A 51 -3.04 -4.05 22.78
CA ALA A 51 -1.99 -4.50 23.70
C ALA A 51 -0.58 -4.03 23.29
N LEU A 52 -0.36 -3.78 21.99
CA LEU A 52 0.88 -3.22 21.44
C LEU A 52 0.87 -1.68 21.38
N GLY A 53 -0.18 -1.04 21.88
CA GLY A 53 -0.31 0.42 21.93
C GLY A 53 -0.85 1.06 20.64
N TYR A 54 -1.46 0.27 19.74
CA TYR A 54 -2.03 0.80 18.51
C TYR A 54 -3.53 1.05 18.63
N LYS A 55 -3.96 2.21 18.12
CA LYS A 55 -5.33 2.51 17.75
C LYS A 55 -5.54 2.06 16.31
N SER A 56 -6.70 1.50 16.01
CA SER A 56 -6.97 0.87 14.72
C SER A 56 -8.18 1.46 14.05
N TYR A 57 -8.04 1.76 12.78
CA TYR A 57 -9.08 2.30 11.91
C TYR A 57 -9.19 1.41 10.69
N LEU A 58 -10.36 0.79 10.50
CA LEU A 58 -10.59 -0.21 9.45
C LEU A 58 -11.66 0.27 8.49
N TYR A 59 -11.47 -0.01 7.22
CA TYR A 59 -12.46 0.17 6.19
C TYR A 59 -12.61 -1.12 5.38
N SER A 60 -13.68 -1.88 5.69
CA SER A 60 -13.95 -3.18 5.10
C SER A 60 -14.76 -3.05 3.82
N ALA A 61 -14.56 -3.98 2.87
CA ALA A 61 -15.45 -4.13 1.74
C ALA A 61 -16.83 -4.62 2.19
N GLN A 62 -17.87 -4.30 1.43
CA GLN A 62 -19.21 -4.90 1.64
C GLN A 62 -19.18 -6.41 1.39
N LYS A 63 -18.42 -6.85 0.38
CA LYS A 63 -18.20 -8.27 0.10
C LYS A 63 -17.30 -8.89 1.16
N LYS A 64 -17.81 -9.90 1.88
CA LYS A 64 -17.06 -10.62 2.90
C LYS A 64 -15.83 -11.33 2.33
N GLY A 65 -14.71 -11.30 3.08
CA GLY A 65 -13.48 -11.98 2.71
C GLY A 65 -12.75 -11.36 1.50
N TYR A 66 -12.99 -10.10 1.21
CA TYR A 66 -12.48 -9.41 0.02
C TYR A 66 -11.93 -8.03 0.38
N SER A 67 -10.81 -7.63 -0.24
CA SER A 67 -10.25 -6.27 -0.12
C SER A 67 -10.12 -5.79 1.34
N GLY A 68 -10.42 -4.52 1.60
CA GLY A 68 -10.33 -3.90 2.90
C GLY A 68 -8.96 -3.31 3.20
N VAL A 69 -8.97 -2.12 3.80
CA VAL A 69 -7.74 -1.41 4.23
C VAL A 69 -7.85 -1.02 5.69
N ALA A 70 -6.70 -0.78 6.33
CA ALA A 70 -6.65 -0.29 7.69
C ALA A 70 -5.44 0.61 7.92
N ILE A 71 -5.54 1.46 8.94
CA ILE A 71 -4.43 2.20 9.53
C ILE A 71 -4.38 1.88 11.02
N LEU A 72 -3.24 1.39 11.48
CA LEU A 72 -2.91 1.22 12.89
C LEU A 72 -1.89 2.30 13.26
N THR A 73 -2.13 3.02 14.35
CA THR A 73 -1.28 4.14 14.75
C THR A 73 -1.13 4.24 16.26
N LYS A 74 0.06 4.60 16.74
CA LYS A 74 0.31 4.86 18.17
C LYS A 74 -0.25 6.21 18.61
N ARG A 75 -0.28 7.18 17.71
CA ARG A 75 -0.84 8.50 17.95
C ARG A 75 -2.28 8.55 17.45
N GLU A 76 -3.17 9.19 18.19
CA GLU A 76 -4.52 9.46 17.72
C GLU A 76 -4.49 10.47 16.57
N PRO A 77 -5.12 10.15 15.42
CA PRO A 77 -5.28 11.12 14.34
C PRO A 77 -6.30 12.20 14.69
N ASP A 78 -6.10 13.38 14.13
CA ASP A 78 -7.04 14.49 14.30
C ASP A 78 -8.34 14.26 13.50
N HIS A 79 -8.24 13.49 12.41
CA HIS A 79 -9.36 13.11 11.56
C HIS A 79 -9.07 11.79 10.83
N VAL A 80 -10.10 11.01 10.57
CA VAL A 80 -10.04 9.81 9.72
C VAL A 80 -11.12 9.90 8.66
N GLU A 81 -10.72 9.74 7.39
CA GLU A 81 -11.61 9.69 6.24
C GLU A 81 -11.70 8.27 5.68
N TYR A 82 -12.92 7.78 5.49
CA TYR A 82 -13.21 6.44 5.00
C TYR A 82 -13.75 6.52 3.57
N GLY A 83 -12.95 6.01 2.61
CA GLY A 83 -13.29 6.07 1.19
C GLY A 83 -12.97 7.39 0.51
N MET A 84 -13.34 7.50 -0.75
CA MET A 84 -13.13 8.67 -1.60
C MET A 84 -14.44 9.39 -1.95
N GLY A 85 -15.59 8.94 -1.40
CA GLY A 85 -16.91 9.45 -1.76
C GLY A 85 -17.41 8.93 -3.11
N MET A 86 -16.87 7.79 -3.58
CA MET A 86 -17.23 7.14 -4.85
C MET A 86 -17.72 5.72 -4.57
N GLU A 87 -19.04 5.52 -4.62
CA GLU A 87 -19.69 4.27 -4.19
C GLU A 87 -19.09 3.01 -4.82
N ALA A 88 -18.77 3.05 -6.11
CA ALA A 88 -18.18 1.91 -6.81
C ALA A 88 -16.87 1.41 -6.21
N TYR A 89 -16.11 2.30 -5.59
CA TYR A 89 -14.82 2.02 -4.97
C TYR A 89 -14.95 1.84 -3.46
N ASP A 90 -15.78 2.66 -2.83
CA ASP A 90 -15.98 2.66 -1.39
C ASP A 90 -16.64 1.36 -0.91
N ASN A 91 -17.50 0.75 -1.74
CA ASN A 91 -18.06 -0.58 -1.50
C ASN A 91 -17.00 -1.69 -1.48
N GLU A 92 -15.82 -1.46 -2.05
CA GLU A 92 -14.71 -2.40 -2.02
C GLU A 92 -13.68 -2.11 -0.89
N GLY A 93 -13.88 -1.04 -0.09
CA GLY A 93 -13.03 -0.73 1.07
C GLY A 93 -11.55 -0.57 0.70
N ARG A 94 -11.25 0.36 -0.26
CA ARG A 94 -9.91 0.46 -0.87
C ARG A 94 -9.08 1.63 -0.40
N PHE A 95 -9.68 2.59 0.31
CA PHE A 95 -9.02 3.83 0.68
C PHE A 95 -9.40 4.27 2.09
N ILE A 96 -8.39 4.58 2.92
CA ILE A 96 -8.57 5.20 4.24
C ILE A 96 -7.45 6.21 4.45
N ARG A 97 -7.77 7.37 5.03
CA ARG A 97 -6.82 8.44 5.35
C ARG A 97 -6.89 8.80 6.82
N ALA A 98 -5.75 8.99 7.44
CA ALA A 98 -5.62 9.54 8.79
C ALA A 98 -4.78 10.82 8.75
N ASP A 99 -5.27 11.88 9.40
CA ASP A 99 -4.63 13.19 9.46
C ASP A 99 -3.95 13.40 10.82
N PHE A 100 -2.72 13.90 10.79
CA PHE A 100 -1.87 14.17 11.96
C PHE A 100 -1.26 15.57 11.83
N GLY A 101 -1.97 16.62 12.28
CA GLY A 101 -1.60 17.99 12.00
C GLY A 101 -1.62 18.26 10.50
N ASP A 102 -0.51 18.71 9.95
CA ASP A 102 -0.39 19.01 8.51
C ASP A 102 -0.09 17.79 7.65
N LEU A 103 0.22 16.65 8.25
CA LEU A 103 0.52 15.41 7.55
C LEU A 103 -0.73 14.55 7.40
N SER A 104 -0.95 14.00 6.22
CA SER A 104 -1.99 12.99 5.95
C SER A 104 -1.35 11.70 5.48
N VAL A 105 -1.72 10.59 6.10
CA VAL A 105 -1.26 9.24 5.73
C VAL A 105 -2.44 8.45 5.20
N VAL A 106 -2.25 7.84 4.05
CA VAL A 106 -3.26 7.04 3.35
C VAL A 106 -2.82 5.59 3.28
N SER A 107 -3.76 4.68 3.55
CA SER A 107 -3.64 3.27 3.16
C SER A 107 -4.58 3.02 1.98
N VAL A 108 -4.02 2.60 0.85
CA VAL A 108 -4.77 2.36 -0.38
C VAL A 108 -4.46 0.99 -0.97
N TYR A 109 -5.50 0.33 -1.48
CA TYR A 109 -5.40 -0.94 -2.21
C TYR A 109 -5.95 -0.78 -3.62
N HIS A 110 -5.05 -0.62 -4.58
CA HIS A 110 -5.43 -0.49 -5.99
C HIS A 110 -5.95 -1.82 -6.54
N PRO A 111 -6.96 -1.82 -7.42
CA PRO A 111 -7.47 -3.05 -8.00
C PRO A 111 -6.40 -3.84 -8.76
N SER A 112 -6.45 -5.16 -8.67
CA SER A 112 -5.72 -6.04 -9.57
C SER A 112 -6.53 -6.26 -10.86
N GLY A 113 -5.85 -6.27 -11.99
CA GLY A 113 -6.45 -6.59 -13.30
C GLY A 113 -6.32 -8.06 -13.70
N THR A 114 -5.74 -8.91 -12.84
CA THR A 114 -5.42 -10.31 -13.19
C THR A 114 -6.63 -11.22 -13.35
N SER A 115 -7.81 -10.79 -12.92
CA SER A 115 -9.05 -11.56 -13.01
C SER A 115 -9.80 -11.41 -14.34
N GLY A 116 -9.17 -10.82 -15.35
CA GLY A 116 -9.72 -10.67 -16.71
C GLY A 116 -9.93 -9.21 -17.14
N ASP A 117 -10.32 -9.05 -18.40
CA ASP A 117 -10.39 -7.73 -19.06
C ASP A 117 -11.32 -6.73 -18.37
N GLU A 118 -12.43 -7.21 -17.82
CA GLU A 118 -13.37 -6.36 -17.08
C GLU A 118 -12.72 -5.74 -15.84
N ARG A 119 -11.96 -6.54 -15.07
CA ARG A 119 -11.23 -6.03 -13.90
C ARG A 119 -10.05 -5.15 -14.30
N GLN A 120 -9.41 -5.43 -15.42
CA GLN A 120 -8.36 -4.56 -15.95
C GLN A 120 -8.93 -3.20 -16.37
N ALA A 121 -10.07 -3.18 -17.04
CA ALA A 121 -10.76 -1.94 -17.41
C ALA A 121 -11.18 -1.14 -16.16
N PHE A 122 -11.74 -1.81 -15.16
CA PHE A 122 -12.09 -1.20 -13.87
C PHE A 122 -10.86 -0.57 -13.19
N LYS A 123 -9.73 -1.28 -13.18
CA LYS A 123 -8.46 -0.77 -12.64
C LYS A 123 -8.02 0.52 -13.34
N MET A 124 -8.08 0.57 -14.67
CA MET A 124 -7.65 1.76 -15.41
C MET A 124 -8.54 2.98 -15.09
N VAL A 125 -9.85 2.80 -14.96
CA VAL A 125 -10.77 3.87 -14.53
C VAL A 125 -10.48 4.29 -13.08
N TRP A 126 -10.29 3.34 -12.18
CA TRP A 126 -9.88 3.61 -10.79
C TRP A 126 -8.62 4.48 -10.73
N LEU A 127 -7.58 4.15 -11.49
CA LEU A 127 -6.31 4.86 -11.47
C LEU A 127 -6.48 6.35 -11.83
N GLU A 128 -7.29 6.65 -12.86
CA GLU A 128 -7.57 8.02 -13.26
C GLU A 128 -8.38 8.77 -12.19
N ASP A 129 -9.39 8.15 -11.60
CA ASP A 129 -10.22 8.76 -10.57
C ASP A 129 -9.45 8.93 -9.25
N TYR A 130 -8.62 7.95 -8.88
CA TYR A 130 -7.71 8.05 -7.73
C TYR A 130 -6.74 9.22 -7.89
N GLN A 131 -6.11 9.37 -9.05
CA GLN A 131 -5.20 10.48 -9.31
C GLN A 131 -5.90 11.83 -9.18
N LYS A 132 -7.09 11.99 -9.78
CA LYS A 132 -7.91 13.20 -9.64
C LYS A 132 -8.24 13.51 -8.18
N TYR A 133 -8.65 12.47 -7.44
CA TYR A 133 -9.02 12.60 -6.02
C TYR A 133 -7.84 13.08 -5.17
N VAL A 134 -6.66 12.44 -5.29
CA VAL A 134 -5.51 12.81 -4.46
C VAL A 134 -4.92 14.17 -4.86
N MET A 135 -4.98 14.54 -6.13
CA MET A 135 -4.60 15.88 -6.61
C MET A 135 -5.53 16.97 -6.05
N GLU A 136 -6.83 16.72 -5.98
CA GLU A 136 -7.79 17.65 -5.34
C GLU A 136 -7.55 17.73 -3.84
N LEU A 137 -7.36 16.58 -3.18
CA LEU A 137 -7.03 16.50 -1.75
C LEU A 137 -5.77 17.31 -1.43
N GLN A 138 -4.75 17.24 -2.27
CA GLN A 138 -3.46 17.91 -2.06
C GLN A 138 -3.58 19.44 -1.99
N LYS A 139 -4.62 20.04 -2.57
CA LYS A 139 -4.86 21.48 -2.48
C LYS A 139 -5.13 21.94 -1.05
N SER A 140 -5.82 21.12 -0.27
CA SER A 140 -6.13 21.40 1.15
C SER A 140 -5.19 20.68 2.12
N ARG A 141 -4.62 19.55 1.71
CA ARG A 141 -3.73 18.70 2.49
C ARG A 141 -2.42 18.46 1.69
N PRO A 142 -1.50 19.44 1.65
CA PRO A 142 -0.34 19.37 0.76
C PRO A 142 0.67 18.27 1.11
N ASN A 143 0.74 17.86 2.38
CA ASN A 143 1.70 16.86 2.86
C ASN A 143 1.04 15.49 2.90
N LEU A 144 1.16 14.73 1.81
CA LEU A 144 0.55 13.41 1.66
C LEU A 144 1.62 12.30 1.66
N ILE A 145 1.35 11.22 2.39
CA ILE A 145 2.03 9.94 2.28
C ILE A 145 0.98 8.90 1.86
N LEU A 146 1.13 8.37 0.66
CA LEU A 146 0.19 7.47 0.02
C LEU A 146 0.78 6.06 0.00
N CYS A 147 0.49 5.30 1.05
CA CYS A 147 0.99 3.94 1.27
C CYS A 147 0.04 2.91 0.68
N GLY A 148 0.56 1.89 0.02
CA GLY A 148 -0.29 0.79 -0.38
C GLY A 148 0.25 -0.12 -1.45
N ASP A 149 -0.59 -1.08 -1.79
CA ASP A 149 -0.41 -1.96 -2.94
C ASP A 149 -1.01 -1.30 -4.18
N TYR A 150 -0.15 -0.91 -5.09
CA TYR A 150 -0.54 -0.25 -6.36
C TYR A 150 -0.85 -1.26 -7.47
N ASN A 151 -0.52 -2.53 -7.26
CA ASN A 151 -0.65 -3.57 -8.29
C ASN A 151 0.00 -3.20 -9.64
N ILE A 152 1.06 -2.38 -9.60
CA ILE A 152 1.84 -1.92 -10.76
C ILE A 152 3.33 -1.94 -10.40
N CYS A 153 4.15 -2.57 -11.25
CA CYS A 153 5.58 -2.31 -11.33
C CYS A 153 5.81 -1.15 -12.29
N HIS A 154 6.57 -0.14 -11.89
CA HIS A 154 6.80 1.04 -12.74
C HIS A 154 7.86 0.79 -13.80
N GLU A 155 9.07 0.46 -13.37
CA GLU A 155 10.25 0.34 -14.23
C GLU A 155 10.72 -1.12 -14.38
N PRO A 156 11.52 -1.43 -15.41
CA PRO A 156 12.07 -2.79 -15.56
C PRO A 156 12.84 -3.31 -14.35
N ILE A 157 13.47 -2.43 -13.56
CA ILE A 157 14.16 -2.79 -12.32
C ILE A 157 13.21 -3.28 -11.22
N ASP A 158 11.91 -2.97 -11.34
CA ASP A 158 10.89 -3.29 -10.32
C ASP A 158 10.28 -4.68 -10.49
N ILE A 159 10.67 -5.41 -11.53
CA ILE A 159 10.10 -6.72 -11.87
C ILE A 159 11.16 -7.69 -12.37
N HIS A 160 11.03 -8.97 -11.99
CA HIS A 160 11.84 -9.99 -12.63
C HIS A 160 11.33 -10.25 -14.06
N ASP A 161 12.24 -10.49 -14.98
CA ASP A 161 11.95 -10.80 -16.39
C ASP A 161 10.94 -9.81 -17.04
N PRO A 162 11.32 -8.52 -17.19
CA PRO A 162 10.42 -7.48 -17.72
C PRO A 162 9.98 -7.75 -19.15
N VAL A 163 10.76 -8.47 -19.95
CA VAL A 163 10.41 -8.79 -21.35
C VAL A 163 9.25 -9.78 -21.37
N ARG A 164 9.34 -10.86 -20.59
CA ARG A 164 8.29 -11.87 -20.53
C ARG A 164 7.00 -11.35 -19.90
N ASN A 165 7.11 -10.41 -18.98
CA ASN A 165 5.97 -9.85 -18.26
C ASN A 165 5.36 -8.62 -18.92
N ALA A 166 5.86 -8.16 -20.06
CA ALA A 166 5.43 -6.91 -20.71
C ALA A 166 3.94 -6.86 -21.09
N THR A 167 3.27 -8.01 -21.18
CA THR A 167 1.83 -8.14 -21.49
C THR A 167 0.99 -8.62 -20.30
N ASN A 168 1.58 -8.66 -19.10
CA ASN A 168 0.87 -9.08 -17.89
C ASN A 168 0.32 -7.88 -17.13
N SER A 169 -0.92 -8.00 -16.62
CA SER A 169 -1.49 -7.01 -15.70
C SER A 169 -0.54 -6.77 -14.51
N GLY A 170 -0.33 -5.51 -14.19
CA GLY A 170 0.67 -5.04 -13.23
C GLY A 170 1.97 -4.56 -13.89
N PHE A 171 2.19 -4.85 -15.19
CA PHE A 171 3.33 -4.34 -15.97
C PHE A 171 2.96 -3.98 -17.41
N LEU A 172 1.66 -3.76 -17.67
CA LEU A 172 1.19 -3.30 -18.97
C LEU A 172 1.72 -1.88 -19.28
N PRO A 173 1.96 -1.56 -20.57
CA PRO A 173 2.43 -0.23 -20.96
C PRO A 173 1.56 0.91 -20.40
N GLU A 174 0.23 0.78 -20.49
CA GLU A 174 -0.72 1.79 -20.00
C GLU A 174 -0.69 1.97 -18.47
N GLU A 175 -0.43 0.91 -17.71
CA GLU A 175 -0.27 0.99 -16.25
C GLU A 175 1.02 1.73 -15.87
N ARG A 176 2.11 1.41 -16.54
CA ARG A 176 3.41 2.05 -16.34
C ARG A 176 3.39 3.52 -16.78
N GLU A 177 2.70 3.82 -17.89
CA GLU A 177 2.50 5.20 -18.34
C GLU A 177 1.69 6.01 -17.33
N TRP A 178 0.62 5.42 -16.77
CA TRP A 178 -0.13 6.06 -15.68
C TRP A 178 0.78 6.38 -14.50
N MET A 179 1.61 5.44 -14.06
CA MET A 179 2.55 5.65 -12.95
C MET A 179 3.52 6.81 -13.26
N THR A 180 4.03 6.88 -14.48
CA THR A 180 4.90 7.98 -14.93
C THR A 180 4.19 9.33 -14.87
N ARG A 181 2.94 9.40 -15.35
CA ARG A 181 2.11 10.61 -15.27
C ARG A 181 1.79 10.98 -13.82
N PHE A 182 1.47 10.00 -12.98
CA PHE A 182 1.20 10.21 -11.56
C PHE A 182 2.41 10.83 -10.84
N LEU A 183 3.60 10.28 -11.03
CA LEU A 183 4.83 10.85 -10.47
C LEU A 183 5.10 12.25 -11.02
N SER A 184 4.89 12.48 -12.30
CA SER A 184 5.09 13.80 -12.94
C SER A 184 4.09 14.85 -12.45
N ALA A 185 2.97 14.42 -11.85
CA ALA A 185 1.95 15.31 -11.28
C ALA A 185 2.28 15.83 -9.87
N GLY A 186 3.48 15.54 -9.34
CA GLY A 186 3.96 16.07 -8.06
C GLY A 186 4.01 15.03 -6.94
N TYR A 187 4.15 13.76 -7.30
CA TYR A 187 4.37 12.65 -6.38
C TYR A 187 5.74 12.02 -6.56
N VAL A 188 6.23 11.38 -5.53
CA VAL A 188 7.59 10.83 -5.45
C VAL A 188 7.52 9.38 -4.95
N ASP A 189 8.12 8.46 -5.70
CA ASP A 189 8.42 7.11 -5.21
C ASP A 189 9.58 7.20 -4.22
N SER A 190 9.28 7.11 -2.94
CA SER A 190 10.26 7.30 -1.87
C SER A 190 11.37 6.25 -1.90
N PHE A 191 11.04 4.98 -2.22
CA PHE A 191 12.05 3.93 -2.33
C PHE A 191 12.99 4.19 -3.51
N ARG A 192 12.46 4.46 -4.69
CA ARG A 192 13.28 4.68 -5.89
C ARG A 192 14.12 5.95 -5.78
N THR A 193 13.61 6.97 -5.09
CA THR A 193 14.35 8.21 -4.82
C THR A 193 15.57 7.98 -3.92
N LEU A 194 15.42 7.20 -2.86
CA LEU A 194 16.48 6.94 -1.88
C LEU A 194 17.39 5.76 -2.27
N CYS A 195 16.89 4.86 -3.10
CA CYS A 195 17.57 3.64 -3.53
C CYS A 195 17.45 3.46 -5.06
N PRO A 196 18.05 4.36 -5.87
CA PRO A 196 17.78 4.45 -7.31
C PRO A 196 18.18 3.20 -8.10
N GLU A 197 19.19 2.48 -7.65
CA GLU A 197 19.72 1.29 -8.35
C GLU A 197 19.40 -0.04 -7.66
N LYS A 198 18.68 0.01 -6.53
CA LYS A 198 18.42 -1.20 -5.74
C LYS A 198 17.29 -2.02 -6.34
N GLN A 199 17.58 -3.27 -6.70
CA GLN A 199 16.59 -4.22 -7.21
C GLN A 199 16.05 -5.07 -6.07
N GLU A 200 14.88 -4.72 -5.57
CA GLU A 200 14.16 -5.44 -4.53
C GLU A 200 12.68 -5.50 -4.87
N TYR A 201 12.01 -6.51 -4.36
CA TYR A 201 10.62 -6.81 -4.65
C TYR A 201 9.80 -6.86 -3.36
N THR A 202 8.48 -6.66 -3.50
CA THR A 202 7.54 -6.70 -2.38
C THR A 202 6.52 -7.82 -2.48
N TRP A 203 6.42 -8.47 -3.64
CA TRP A 203 5.47 -9.54 -3.89
C TRP A 203 6.08 -10.68 -4.72
N TRP A 204 5.70 -11.91 -4.39
CA TRP A 204 6.05 -13.13 -5.13
C TRP A 204 4.84 -14.06 -5.19
N SER A 205 4.57 -14.60 -6.38
CA SER A 205 3.53 -15.63 -6.51
C SER A 205 3.83 -16.83 -5.59
N TYR A 206 2.80 -17.38 -4.96
CA TYR A 206 2.93 -18.65 -4.24
C TYR A 206 3.29 -19.83 -5.15
N ARG A 207 3.07 -19.68 -6.46
CA ARG A 207 3.35 -20.73 -7.45
C ARG A 207 4.85 -20.80 -7.77
N PHE A 208 5.30 -22.01 -8.13
CA PHE A 208 6.64 -22.25 -8.68
C PHE A 208 7.80 -21.87 -7.76
N ASN A 209 7.57 -21.78 -6.45
CA ASN A 209 8.58 -21.37 -5.47
C ASN A 209 9.24 -20.02 -5.82
N SER A 210 8.41 -19.06 -6.26
CA SER A 210 8.86 -17.79 -6.82
C SER A 210 9.66 -16.95 -5.83
N ARG A 211 9.28 -16.95 -4.53
CA ARG A 211 9.99 -16.19 -3.50
C ARG A 211 11.42 -16.71 -3.28
N ALA A 212 11.59 -18.02 -3.15
CA ALA A 212 12.92 -18.63 -2.98
C ALA A 212 13.82 -18.40 -4.20
N LYS A 213 13.24 -18.27 -5.40
CA LYS A 213 13.95 -17.96 -6.65
C LYS A 213 14.08 -16.46 -6.90
N ASN A 214 13.59 -15.64 -5.99
CA ASN A 214 13.50 -14.18 -6.10
C ASN A 214 12.88 -13.68 -7.42
N LYS A 215 11.85 -14.36 -7.91
CA LYS A 215 11.08 -13.96 -9.09
C LYS A 215 9.92 -13.08 -8.65
N GLY A 216 10.25 -11.86 -8.26
CA GLY A 216 9.33 -10.94 -7.59
C GLY A 216 8.95 -9.72 -8.40
N TRP A 217 8.05 -8.94 -7.81
CA TRP A 217 7.49 -7.70 -8.30
C TRP A 217 7.50 -6.67 -7.17
N ARG A 218 7.93 -5.45 -7.44
CA ARG A 218 7.76 -4.32 -6.51
C ARG A 218 6.48 -3.59 -6.87
N ILE A 219 5.43 -3.83 -6.11
CA ILE A 219 4.09 -3.29 -6.33
C ILE A 219 3.54 -2.55 -5.11
N ASP A 220 4.22 -2.60 -3.98
CA ASP A 220 3.88 -1.88 -2.76
C ASP A 220 4.77 -0.64 -2.62
N TYR A 221 4.15 0.50 -2.34
CA TYR A 221 4.82 1.80 -2.33
C TYR A 221 4.43 2.64 -1.11
N CYS A 222 5.34 3.52 -0.70
CA CYS A 222 5.03 4.73 0.06
C CYS A 222 5.33 5.92 -0.86
N MET A 223 4.34 6.32 -1.66
CA MET A 223 4.44 7.53 -2.46
C MET A 223 4.28 8.75 -1.56
N VAL A 224 5.02 9.81 -1.83
CA VAL A 224 4.88 11.06 -1.09
C VAL A 224 4.63 12.22 -2.04
N SER A 225 3.89 13.24 -1.56
CA SER A 225 3.79 14.50 -2.29
C SER A 225 5.12 15.27 -2.23
N GLU A 226 5.41 16.09 -3.24
CA GLU A 226 6.68 16.84 -3.32
C GLU A 226 7.03 17.65 -2.06
N PRO A 227 6.09 18.29 -1.33
CA PRO A 227 6.41 18.96 -0.06
C PRO A 227 6.98 18.04 1.03
N VAL A 228 6.68 16.73 0.99
CA VAL A 228 7.20 15.74 1.94
C VAL A 228 8.60 15.24 1.55
N ARG A 229 8.98 15.38 0.29
CA ARG A 229 10.27 14.89 -0.22
C ARG A 229 11.50 15.29 0.62
N PRO A 230 11.64 16.55 1.09
CA PRO A 230 12.78 16.95 1.93
C PRO A 230 12.86 16.24 3.28
N LEU A 231 11.75 15.64 3.73
CA LEU A 231 11.67 14.93 5.01
C LEU A 231 12.10 13.46 4.90
N LEU A 232 12.27 12.91 3.70
CA LEU A 232 12.66 11.52 3.45
C LEU A 232 14.05 11.24 4.05
N LYS A 233 14.16 10.16 4.84
CA LYS A 233 15.43 9.71 5.46
C LYS A 233 15.85 8.32 5.02
N ARG A 234 14.95 7.36 5.12
CA ARG A 234 15.21 5.97 4.75
C ARG A 234 13.96 5.35 4.13
N ALA A 235 14.17 4.52 3.12
CA ALA A 235 13.14 3.64 2.56
C ALA A 235 13.76 2.26 2.36
N TYR A 236 13.09 1.21 2.82
CA TYR A 236 13.61 -0.15 2.73
C TYR A 236 12.49 -1.17 2.74
N ILE A 237 12.80 -2.35 2.20
CA ILE A 237 11.88 -3.46 2.09
C ILE A 237 12.25 -4.52 3.14
N LEU A 238 11.26 -5.00 3.88
CA LEU A 238 11.43 -5.94 5.01
C LEU A 238 11.22 -7.38 4.50
N ASN A 239 12.18 -7.88 3.74
CA ASN A 239 12.14 -9.17 3.04
C ASN A 239 11.92 -10.37 3.96
N GLU A 240 12.31 -10.27 5.23
CA GLU A 240 12.22 -11.37 6.21
C GLU A 240 10.78 -11.57 6.73
N ALA A 241 9.87 -10.63 6.49
CA ALA A 241 8.47 -10.78 6.86
C ALA A 241 7.77 -11.78 5.93
N VAL A 242 7.18 -12.82 6.51
CA VAL A 242 6.62 -13.97 5.77
C VAL A 242 5.15 -14.26 6.06
N HIS A 243 4.42 -13.28 6.58
CA HIS A 243 3.01 -13.43 6.96
C HIS A 243 2.05 -13.41 5.76
N SER A 244 2.54 -12.98 4.59
CA SER A 244 1.80 -12.79 3.34
C SER A 244 2.66 -13.22 2.15
N ASP A 245 2.09 -13.25 0.95
CA ASP A 245 2.81 -13.32 -0.33
C ASP A 245 3.46 -11.97 -0.70
N HIS A 246 3.09 -10.90 -0.01
CA HIS A 246 3.83 -9.64 0.02
C HIS A 246 4.82 -9.61 1.19
N CYS A 247 5.78 -8.69 1.13
CA CYS A 247 6.54 -8.24 2.28
C CYS A 247 6.37 -6.72 2.47
N PRO A 248 6.58 -6.20 3.69
CA PRO A 248 6.34 -4.78 3.97
C PRO A 248 7.40 -3.88 3.34
N MET A 249 6.99 -2.65 3.05
CA MET A 249 7.88 -1.53 2.79
C MET A 249 7.82 -0.54 3.95
N ALA A 250 8.98 -0.09 4.41
CA ALA A 250 9.13 0.89 5.47
C ALA A 250 9.65 2.23 4.92
N LEU A 251 9.10 3.31 5.44
CA LEU A 251 9.52 4.69 5.20
C LEU A 251 9.81 5.37 6.53
N GLU A 252 10.97 6.00 6.66
CA GLU A 252 11.32 6.86 7.78
C GLU A 252 11.45 8.31 7.31
N ILE A 253 10.76 9.21 8.00
CA ILE A 253 10.80 10.66 7.75
C ILE A 253 11.20 11.43 9.00
N LEU A 254 11.61 12.69 8.83
CA LEU A 254 11.90 13.63 9.96
C LEU A 254 10.64 13.99 10.71
#